data_7f3c3e16ed4ca6c7b43ed1e8c13fa9e9
#
_entry.id   7f3c3e16ed4ca6c7b43ed1e8c13fa9e9
#
_cell.length_a   1.000
_cell.length_b   1.000
_cell.length_c   1.000
_cell.angle_alpha   90.00
_cell.angle_beta   90.00
_cell.angle_gamma   90.00
#
_symmetry.space_group_name_H-M   'P 1'
#
loop_
_entity.id
_entity.type
_entity.pdbx_description
1 polymer ?
#
loop_
_entity_poly.entity_id
_entity_poly.type
_entity_poly.pdbx_seq_one_letter_code
_entity_poly.pdbx_strand_id
1 'polypeptide(L)'
;RTLRPPSFSWDGQILAPDQSREITVTGGETEFRLDLSRFTPGPQHLLKVDYLLPGVWERGLVASKHDLVAPRLADTIHVAETLWQVHLPIGQHLFSGSRGHTPQFSWRWKSLHFGRTPTSGFERVDQWLQSPGPAPNLPQLPASNIYAFTGLGPPGEISIRSISQWGLVLL
;
A
#
# COMPACT_ATOMS: atom_id res chain seq x y z
N ARG A 1 -1.20 -17.29 14.46
CA ARG A 1 -0.70 -15.90 14.53
C ARG A 1 -1.88 -15.01 14.16
N THR A 2 -2.37 -14.29 15.14
CA THR A 2 -3.47 -13.34 14.94
C THR A 2 -2.93 -12.23 14.04
N LEU A 3 -3.43 -12.15 12.81
CA LEU A 3 -3.17 -11.03 11.93
C LEU A 3 -3.77 -9.78 12.58
N ARG A 4 -3.02 -8.70 12.57
CA ARG A 4 -3.54 -7.42 13.03
C ARG A 4 -4.67 -7.00 12.08
N PRO A 5 -5.86 -6.61 12.60
CA PRO A 5 -6.94 -6.12 11.76
C PRO A 5 -6.46 -4.91 10.94
N PRO A 6 -7.00 -4.70 9.74
CA PRO A 6 -6.70 -3.51 8.95
C PRO A 6 -7.17 -2.26 9.68
N SER A 7 -6.49 -1.15 9.43
CA SER A 7 -6.92 0.17 9.90
C SER A 7 -7.42 0.99 8.71
N PHE A 8 -8.44 1.77 8.96
CA PHE A 8 -9.10 2.59 7.95
C PHE A 8 -9.01 4.06 8.33
N SER A 9 -8.82 4.92 7.34
CA SER A 9 -9.02 6.35 7.51
C SER A 9 -9.79 6.93 6.33
N TRP A 10 -10.63 7.93 6.62
CA TRP A 10 -11.45 8.63 5.65
C TRP A 10 -11.10 10.11 5.68
N ASP A 11 -10.68 10.67 4.55
CA ASP A 11 -10.21 12.06 4.43
C ASP A 11 -9.17 12.43 5.51
N GLY A 12 -8.26 11.51 5.82
CA GLY A 12 -7.22 11.67 6.83
C GLY A 12 -7.66 11.42 8.28
N GLN A 13 -8.96 11.22 8.56
CA GLN A 13 -9.45 10.88 9.89
C GLN A 13 -9.50 9.37 10.07
N ILE A 14 -8.88 8.88 11.16
CA ILE A 14 -8.89 7.45 11.48
C ILE A 14 -10.29 7.05 11.93
N LEU A 15 -10.82 5.99 11.33
CA LEU A 15 -12.08 5.39 11.75
C LEU A 15 -11.89 4.64 13.07
N ALA A 16 -12.71 4.96 14.04
CA ALA A 16 -12.72 4.25 15.31
C ALA A 16 -13.20 2.79 15.12
N PRO A 17 -12.86 1.88 16.03
CA PRO A 17 -13.27 0.46 15.92
C PRO A 17 -14.78 0.24 15.83
N ASP A 18 -15.58 1.14 16.42
CA ASP A 18 -17.04 1.13 16.33
C ASP A 18 -17.59 1.58 14.96
N GLN A 19 -16.78 2.30 14.19
CA GLN A 19 -17.11 2.74 12.83
C GLN A 19 -16.69 1.75 11.74
N SER A 20 -15.92 0.72 12.10
CA SER A 20 -15.50 -0.34 11.19
C SER A 20 -15.92 -1.70 11.74
N ARG A 21 -16.93 -2.31 11.16
CA ARG A 21 -17.43 -3.61 11.60
C ARG A 21 -16.93 -4.72 10.68
N GLU A 22 -16.20 -5.66 11.27
CA GLU A 22 -15.84 -6.90 10.59
C GLU A 22 -17.04 -7.84 10.51
N ILE A 23 -17.29 -8.38 9.34
CA ILE A 23 -18.34 -9.36 9.08
C ILE A 23 -17.69 -10.54 8.37
N THR A 24 -17.76 -11.72 8.97
CA THR A 24 -17.31 -12.95 8.31
C THR A 24 -18.36 -13.37 7.29
N VAL A 25 -17.97 -13.44 6.03
CA VAL A 25 -18.85 -13.88 4.94
C VAL A 25 -18.63 -15.38 4.68
N THR A 26 -19.65 -16.03 4.18
CA THR A 26 -19.58 -17.43 3.79
C THR A 26 -18.48 -17.65 2.75
N GLY A 27 -17.54 -18.57 3.01
CA GLY A 27 -16.38 -18.82 2.14
C GLY A 27 -15.04 -18.36 2.73
N GLY A 28 -15.01 -17.82 3.96
CA GLY A 28 -13.78 -17.42 4.63
C GLY A 28 -13.26 -16.04 4.21
N GLU A 29 -14.02 -15.31 3.41
CA GLU A 29 -13.73 -13.91 3.11
C GLU A 29 -14.16 -13.02 4.29
N THR A 30 -13.39 -11.98 4.57
CA THR A 30 -13.69 -10.99 5.59
C THR A 30 -14.16 -9.72 4.92
N GLU A 31 -15.38 -9.29 5.22
CA GLU A 31 -15.96 -8.01 4.78
C GLU A 31 -15.85 -6.98 5.91
N PHE A 32 -15.49 -5.76 5.56
CA PHE A 32 -15.50 -4.63 6.48
C PHE A 32 -16.56 -3.63 6.05
N ARG A 33 -17.51 -3.36 6.93
CA ARG A 33 -18.49 -2.27 6.74
C ARG A 33 -18.04 -1.03 7.48
N LEU A 34 -17.92 0.06 6.75
CA LEU A 34 -17.49 1.34 7.30
C LEU A 34 -18.72 2.24 7.49
N ASP A 35 -18.91 2.76 8.71
CA ASP A 35 -19.93 3.76 8.98
C ASP A 35 -19.38 5.16 8.70
N LEU A 36 -19.81 5.73 7.59
CA LEU A 36 -19.39 7.05 7.13
C LEU A 36 -20.44 8.14 7.42
N SER A 37 -21.48 7.85 8.21
CA SER A 37 -22.59 8.77 8.49
C SER A 37 -22.17 10.08 9.16
N ARG A 38 -21.03 10.09 9.83
CA ARG A 38 -20.45 11.26 10.51
C ARG A 38 -19.65 12.17 9.61
N PHE A 39 -19.37 11.75 8.37
CA PHE A 39 -18.55 12.52 7.44
C PHE A 39 -19.42 13.36 6.52
N THR A 40 -18.94 14.56 6.20
CA THR A 40 -19.65 15.45 5.28
C THR A 40 -19.60 14.87 3.86
N PRO A 41 -20.74 14.74 3.18
CA PRO A 41 -20.76 14.34 1.78
C PRO A 41 -19.96 15.33 0.91
N GLY A 42 -19.17 14.82 -0.01
CA GLY A 42 -18.38 15.61 -0.93
C GLY A 42 -18.26 14.95 -2.30
N PRO A 43 -17.73 15.66 -3.31
CA PRO A 43 -17.57 15.13 -4.67
C PRO A 43 -16.47 14.10 -4.76
N GLN A 44 -15.51 14.14 -3.85
CA GLN A 44 -14.36 13.22 -3.81
C GLN A 44 -13.94 12.97 -2.37
N HIS A 45 -13.56 11.76 -2.09
CA HIS A 45 -13.09 11.32 -0.77
C HIS A 45 -11.84 10.46 -0.91
N LEU A 46 -11.01 10.45 0.13
CA LEU A 46 -9.83 9.61 0.23
C LEU A 46 -10.07 8.51 1.27
N LEU A 47 -10.20 7.27 0.83
CA LEU A 47 -10.16 6.11 1.71
C LEU A 47 -8.72 5.56 1.75
N LYS A 48 -8.14 5.50 2.94
CA LYS A 48 -6.86 4.83 3.17
C LYS A 48 -7.09 3.55 3.97
N VAL A 49 -6.50 2.46 3.49
CA VAL A 49 -6.54 1.14 4.15
C VAL A 49 -5.11 0.69 4.43
N ASP A 50 -4.75 0.59 5.69
CA ASP A 50 -3.47 0.04 6.12
C ASP A 50 -3.66 -1.39 6.61
N TYR A 51 -2.96 -2.35 6.03
CA TYR A 51 -3.01 -3.75 6.42
C TYR A 51 -1.66 -4.43 6.31
N LEU A 52 -1.48 -5.44 7.14
CA LEU A 52 -0.30 -6.28 7.12
C LEU A 52 -0.61 -7.57 6.38
N LEU A 53 0.12 -7.80 5.31
CA LEU A 53 0.09 -9.10 4.68
C LEU A 53 0.88 -10.09 5.52
N PRO A 54 0.32 -11.27 5.85
CA PRO A 54 1.07 -12.30 6.50
C PRO A 54 2.28 -12.62 5.63
N GLY A 55 3.44 -12.53 6.25
CA GLY A 55 4.68 -12.64 5.52
C GLY A 55 4.83 -13.99 4.83
N VAL A 56 4.38 -14.10 3.63
CA VAL A 56 4.94 -15.01 2.64
C VAL A 56 6.26 -14.39 2.15
N TRP A 57 7.07 -14.00 3.12
CA TRP A 57 8.45 -13.67 2.87
C TRP A 57 9.20 -15.00 2.80
N GLU A 58 8.91 -15.78 1.79
CA GLU A 58 9.85 -16.79 1.39
C GLU A 58 11.14 -16.03 1.10
N ARG A 59 12.06 -16.12 2.06
CA ARG A 59 13.40 -15.60 1.93
C ARG A 59 14.10 -16.39 0.82
N GLY A 60 13.72 -16.10 -0.41
CA GLY A 60 14.59 -16.44 -1.54
C GLY A 60 15.90 -15.73 -1.29
N LEU A 61 17.02 -16.45 -1.35
CA LEU A 61 18.37 -15.91 -1.08
C LEU A 61 18.67 -14.67 -1.90
N VAL A 62 18.03 -14.47 -3.05
CA VAL A 62 18.33 -13.38 -3.99
C VAL A 62 17.08 -12.59 -4.36
N ALA A 63 16.00 -13.24 -4.78
CA ALA A 63 14.79 -12.59 -5.27
C ALA A 63 13.53 -13.32 -4.81
N SER A 64 12.46 -12.57 -4.57
CA SER A 64 11.14 -13.11 -4.18
C SER A 64 10.04 -12.43 -4.99
N LYS A 65 8.99 -13.19 -5.33
CA LYS A 65 7.78 -12.69 -5.97
C LYS A 65 6.67 -12.64 -4.94
N HIS A 66 5.91 -11.56 -4.93
CA HIS A 66 4.76 -11.38 -4.05
C HIS A 66 3.57 -10.89 -4.86
N ASP A 67 2.45 -11.56 -4.73
CA ASP A 67 1.19 -11.15 -5.32
C ASP A 67 0.34 -10.52 -4.20
N LEU A 68 0.16 -9.21 -4.27
CA LEU A 68 -0.56 -8.42 -3.28
C LEU A 68 -1.99 -8.24 -3.77
N VAL A 69 -2.93 -8.77 -3.02
CA VAL A 69 -4.36 -8.68 -3.34
C VAL A 69 -4.95 -7.45 -2.63
N ALA A 70 -5.58 -6.57 -3.39
CA ALA A 70 -6.28 -5.43 -2.84
C ALA A 70 -7.59 -5.82 -2.16
N PRO A 71 -8.02 -5.07 -1.14
CA PRO A 71 -9.39 -5.18 -0.68
C PRO A 71 -10.36 -4.80 -1.81
N ARG A 72 -11.41 -5.58 -2.00
CA ARG A 72 -12.47 -5.27 -2.95
C ARG A 72 -13.40 -4.24 -2.34
N LEU A 73 -13.72 -3.23 -3.10
CA LEU A 73 -14.76 -2.26 -2.75
C LEU A 73 -16.09 -2.71 -3.34
N ALA A 74 -17.20 -2.29 -2.72
CA ALA A 74 -18.53 -2.57 -3.25
C ALA A 74 -18.67 -1.98 -4.66
N ASP A 75 -19.34 -2.68 -5.56
CA ASP A 75 -19.51 -2.29 -6.98
C ASP A 75 -20.24 -0.93 -7.15
N THR A 76 -20.92 -0.47 -6.11
CA THR A 76 -21.60 0.85 -6.08
C THR A 76 -20.64 2.02 -5.88
N ILE A 77 -19.38 1.74 -5.52
CA ILE A 77 -18.37 2.77 -5.23
C ILE A 77 -17.55 3.02 -6.50
N HIS A 78 -17.59 4.25 -7.00
CA HIS A 78 -16.72 4.67 -8.10
C HIS A 78 -15.35 5.08 -7.55
N VAL A 79 -14.31 4.42 -8.03
CA VAL A 79 -12.92 4.73 -7.70
C VAL A 79 -12.27 5.38 -8.91
N ALA A 80 -11.83 6.63 -8.76
CA ALA A 80 -11.16 7.36 -9.83
C ALA A 80 -9.68 6.96 -9.95
N GLU A 81 -9.00 6.89 -8.83
CA GLU A 81 -7.56 6.62 -8.77
C GLU A 81 -7.23 5.79 -7.54
N THR A 82 -6.24 4.92 -7.66
CA THR A 82 -5.74 4.09 -6.56
C THR A 82 -4.26 4.33 -6.37
N LEU A 83 -3.86 4.49 -5.10
CA LEU A 83 -2.46 4.58 -4.70
C LEU A 83 -2.11 3.36 -3.83
N TRP A 84 -1.08 2.64 -4.24
CA TRP A 84 -0.46 1.60 -3.45
C TRP A 84 0.83 2.12 -2.81
N GLN A 85 0.95 1.91 -1.50
CA GLN A 85 2.20 2.15 -0.80
C GLN A 85 2.68 0.84 -0.18
N VAL A 86 3.79 0.34 -0.67
CA VAL A 86 4.37 -0.94 -0.23
C VAL A 86 5.59 -0.68 0.64
N HIS A 87 5.55 -1.18 1.86
CA HIS A 87 6.63 -1.10 2.82
C HIS A 87 7.41 -2.41 2.85
N LEU A 88 8.67 -2.37 2.50
CA LEU A 88 9.58 -3.52 2.54
C LEU A 88 10.63 -3.33 3.65
N PRO A 89 11.13 -4.41 4.28
CA PRO A 89 12.28 -4.33 5.17
C PRO A 89 13.46 -3.65 4.49
N ILE A 90 14.31 -2.94 5.27
CA ILE A 90 15.48 -2.19 4.74
C ILE A 90 16.38 -3.04 3.83
N GLY A 91 16.58 -4.31 4.17
CA GLY A 91 17.42 -5.22 3.39
C GLY A 91 16.79 -5.74 2.09
N GLN A 92 15.58 -5.26 1.74
CA GLN A 92 14.86 -5.68 0.53
C GLN A 92 14.51 -4.48 -0.35
N HIS A 93 14.70 -4.66 -1.63
CA HIS A 93 14.41 -3.64 -2.63
C HIS A 93 13.42 -4.18 -3.66
N LEU A 94 12.48 -3.35 -4.05
CA LEU A 94 11.52 -3.69 -5.08
C LEU A 94 12.16 -3.42 -6.45
N PHE A 95 12.21 -4.44 -7.29
CA PHE A 95 12.86 -4.37 -8.59
C PHE A 95 11.88 -4.14 -9.74
N SER A 96 10.71 -4.77 -9.69
CA SER A 96 9.67 -4.57 -10.69
C SER A 96 8.29 -4.58 -10.07
N GLY A 97 7.38 -3.81 -10.68
CA GLY A 97 5.96 -3.77 -10.33
C GLY A 97 5.08 -4.44 -11.38
N SER A 98 3.81 -4.55 -11.06
CA SER A 98 2.77 -5.18 -11.86
C SER A 98 2.39 -4.36 -13.10
N ARG A 99 1.85 -5.05 -14.11
CA ARG A 99 1.14 -4.42 -15.22
C ARG A 99 -0.12 -3.72 -14.69
N GLY A 100 -0.43 -2.56 -15.24
CA GLY A 100 -1.62 -1.77 -14.86
C GLY A 100 -1.39 -0.73 -13.76
N HIS A 101 -0.21 -0.71 -13.13
CA HIS A 101 0.16 0.30 -12.15
C HIS A 101 1.45 1.01 -12.56
N THR A 102 1.47 2.32 -12.39
CA THR A 102 2.62 3.15 -12.71
C THR A 102 3.50 3.31 -11.47
N PRO A 103 4.75 2.81 -11.48
CA PRO A 103 5.67 3.01 -10.37
C PRO A 103 6.05 4.50 -10.27
N GLN A 104 6.04 5.03 -9.06
CA GLN A 104 6.43 6.40 -8.77
C GLN A 104 7.93 6.51 -8.44
N PHE A 105 8.71 5.59 -8.95
CA PHE A 105 10.17 5.55 -8.82
C PHE A 105 10.80 4.91 -10.05
N SER A 106 12.07 5.19 -10.27
CA SER A 106 12.89 4.54 -11.29
C SER A 106 14.23 4.14 -10.72
N TRP A 107 14.79 3.05 -11.25
CA TRP A 107 16.14 2.63 -10.92
C TRP A 107 17.11 3.21 -11.95
N ARG A 108 18.18 3.85 -11.47
CA ARG A 108 19.21 4.44 -12.34
C ARG A 108 20.61 4.23 -11.76
N TRP A 109 21.58 4.10 -12.62
CA TRP A 109 22.98 4.20 -12.23
C TRP A 109 23.30 5.61 -11.77
N LYS A 110 23.84 5.74 -10.56
CA LYS A 110 24.35 6.98 -9.98
C LYS A 110 25.84 6.78 -9.74
N SER A 111 26.67 7.23 -10.69
CA SER A 111 28.13 7.10 -10.64
C SER A 111 28.64 5.66 -10.39
N LEU A 112 28.70 5.24 -9.14
CA LEU A 112 29.26 3.95 -8.73
C LEU A 112 28.24 2.97 -8.14
N HIS A 113 26.97 3.33 -8.06
CA HIS A 113 25.93 2.47 -7.49
C HIS A 113 24.61 2.58 -8.24
N PHE A 114 23.87 1.50 -8.23
CA PHE A 114 22.51 1.44 -8.76
C PHE A 114 21.55 1.94 -7.69
N GLY A 115 20.90 3.07 -7.93
CA GLY A 115 20.09 3.77 -6.95
C GLY A 115 18.69 4.07 -7.42
N ARG A 116 17.75 4.11 -6.45
CA ARG A 116 16.38 4.50 -6.68
C ARG A 116 16.27 6.02 -6.75
N THR A 117 15.49 6.51 -7.70
CA THR A 117 15.15 7.92 -7.87
C THR A 117 13.62 8.06 -7.89
N PRO A 118 13.03 8.95 -7.10
CA PRO A 118 11.60 9.28 -7.22
C PRO A 118 11.30 9.82 -8.62
N THR A 119 10.11 9.54 -9.12
CA THR A 119 9.60 10.13 -10.36
C THR A 119 8.90 11.45 -10.03
N SER A 120 8.76 12.35 -10.99
CA SER A 120 8.15 13.69 -10.81
C SER A 120 6.69 13.68 -10.32
N GLY A 121 6.01 12.53 -10.36
CA GLY A 121 4.67 12.36 -9.77
C GLY A 121 4.65 12.14 -8.25
N PHE A 122 5.82 11.97 -7.63
CA PHE A 122 5.91 11.68 -6.20
C PHE A 122 5.38 12.81 -5.31
N GLU A 123 5.49 14.07 -5.75
CA GLU A 123 4.95 15.23 -5.03
C GLU A 123 3.43 15.16 -4.87
N ARG A 124 2.70 14.65 -5.89
CA ARG A 124 1.25 14.43 -5.79
C ARG A 124 0.92 13.34 -4.78
N VAL A 125 1.72 12.29 -4.73
CA VAL A 125 1.60 11.20 -3.76
C VAL A 125 1.86 11.73 -2.34
N ASP A 126 2.89 12.54 -2.17
CA ASP A 126 3.18 13.18 -0.88
C ASP A 126 2.05 14.11 -0.42
N GLN A 127 1.44 14.87 -1.32
CA GLN A 127 0.27 15.70 -1.00
C GLN A 127 -0.92 14.86 -0.52
N TRP A 128 -1.16 13.70 -1.12
CA TRP A 128 -2.21 12.77 -0.67
C TRP A 128 -1.90 12.17 0.71
N LEU A 129 -0.63 11.85 0.96
CA LEU A 129 -0.19 11.27 2.21
C LEU A 129 -0.13 12.29 3.35
N GLN A 130 0.08 13.57 3.03
CA GLN A 130 0.12 14.69 3.97
C GLN A 130 -1.26 15.30 4.26
N SER A 131 -2.36 14.68 3.78
CA SER A 131 -3.72 15.09 4.17
C SER A 131 -3.79 15.31 5.68
N PRO A 132 -4.31 16.49 6.14
CA PRO A 132 -4.21 16.93 7.53
C PRO A 132 -5.11 16.09 8.44
N GLY A 133 -4.65 14.92 8.77
CA GLY A 133 -5.21 14.09 9.83
C GLY A 133 -4.19 13.93 10.94
N PRO A 134 -4.59 13.73 12.20
CA PRO A 134 -3.65 13.38 13.24
C PRO A 134 -2.88 12.15 12.78
N ALA A 135 -1.55 12.23 12.85
CA ALA A 135 -0.71 11.09 12.52
C ALA A 135 -1.22 9.88 13.31
N PRO A 136 -1.61 8.80 12.64
CA PRO A 136 -2.07 7.63 13.36
C PRO A 136 -0.96 7.22 14.31
N ASN A 137 -1.31 6.86 15.55
CA ASN A 137 -0.45 6.14 16.47
C ASN A 137 -0.15 4.74 15.90
N LEU A 138 0.29 4.70 14.66
CA LEU A 138 0.86 3.49 14.09
C LEU A 138 2.10 3.18 14.91
N PRO A 139 2.26 1.93 15.38
CA PRO A 139 3.53 1.52 15.93
C PRO A 139 4.57 1.89 14.89
N GLN A 140 5.64 2.56 15.33
CA GLN A 140 6.73 2.90 14.45
C GLN A 140 7.13 1.65 13.70
N LEU A 141 6.75 1.59 12.42
CA LEU A 141 7.19 0.51 11.57
C LEU A 141 8.71 0.53 11.59
N PRO A 142 9.36 -0.60 11.76
CA PRO A 142 10.82 -0.65 11.66
C PRO A 142 11.21 0.02 10.35
N ALA A 143 12.35 0.69 10.36
CA ALA A 143 12.84 1.39 9.19
C ALA A 143 12.63 0.53 7.93
N SER A 144 11.94 1.08 6.94
CA SER A 144 11.46 0.33 5.78
C SER A 144 11.73 1.09 4.48
N ASN A 145 11.90 0.35 3.40
CA ASN A 145 11.92 0.89 2.06
C ASN A 145 10.47 1.06 1.58
N ILE A 146 10.09 2.29 1.23
CA ILE A 146 8.74 2.63 0.80
C ILE A 146 8.71 2.76 -0.73
N TYR A 147 7.74 2.10 -1.37
CA TYR A 147 7.53 2.10 -2.80
C TYR A 147 6.08 2.47 -3.09
N ALA A 148 5.87 3.41 -4.01
CA ALA A 148 4.56 3.88 -4.39
C ALA A 148 4.23 3.51 -5.84
N PHE A 149 2.95 3.16 -6.08
CA PHE A 149 2.40 2.88 -7.40
C PHE A 149 1.05 3.57 -7.52
N THR A 150 0.77 4.12 -8.67
CA THR A 150 -0.55 4.68 -8.97
C THR A 150 -1.24 3.86 -10.05
N GLY A 151 -2.56 3.79 -9.98
CA GLY A 151 -3.41 3.16 -10.97
C GLY A 151 -4.71 3.94 -11.12
N LEU A 152 -5.34 3.85 -12.28
CA LEU A 152 -6.66 4.41 -12.52
C LEU A 152 -7.73 3.36 -12.20
N GLY A 153 -8.82 3.78 -11.58
CA GLY A 153 -9.92 2.91 -11.22
C GLY A 153 -9.70 2.12 -9.91
N PRO A 154 -10.51 1.07 -9.68
CA PRO A 154 -10.48 0.30 -8.46
C PRO A 154 -9.15 -0.42 -8.26
N PRO A 155 -8.75 -0.65 -6.98
CA PRO A 155 -7.51 -1.33 -6.68
C PRO A 155 -7.55 -2.77 -7.22
N GLY A 156 -6.56 -3.11 -8.03
CA GLY A 156 -6.36 -4.45 -8.58
C GLY A 156 -5.27 -5.21 -7.84
N GLU A 157 -4.99 -6.42 -8.29
CA GLU A 157 -3.87 -7.21 -7.81
C GLU A 157 -2.54 -6.60 -8.29
N ILE A 158 -1.59 -6.48 -7.38
CA ILE A 158 -0.21 -6.06 -7.69
C ILE A 158 0.74 -7.24 -7.50
N SER A 159 1.42 -7.62 -8.58
CA SER A 159 2.53 -8.56 -8.50
C SER A 159 3.85 -7.80 -8.45
N ILE A 160 4.59 -7.96 -7.37
CA ILE A 160 5.88 -7.30 -7.16
C ILE A 160 7.01 -8.32 -7.08
N ARG A 161 8.19 -7.90 -7.50
CA ARG A 161 9.42 -8.67 -7.29
C ARG A 161 10.36 -7.87 -6.42
N SER A 162 10.77 -8.48 -5.32
CA SER A 162 11.79 -7.92 -4.43
C SER A 162 13.11 -8.66 -4.59
N ILE A 163 14.19 -7.92 -4.38
CA ILE A 163 15.55 -8.45 -4.38
C ILE A 163 16.22 -8.06 -3.06
N SER A 164 17.04 -8.95 -2.53
CA SER A 164 17.81 -8.63 -1.33
C SER A 164 18.90 -7.61 -1.65
N GLN A 165 19.34 -6.83 -0.67
CA GLN A 165 20.44 -5.88 -0.82
C GLN A 165 21.71 -6.55 -1.35
N TRP A 166 22.01 -7.76 -0.93
CA TRP A 166 23.12 -8.54 -1.43
C TRP A 166 22.97 -8.93 -2.91
N GLY A 167 21.74 -9.22 -3.34
CA GLY A 167 21.45 -9.48 -4.74
C GLY A 167 21.66 -8.26 -5.64
N LEU A 168 21.40 -7.05 -5.13
CA LEU A 168 21.69 -5.80 -5.86
C LEU A 168 23.16 -5.51 -6.06
N VAL A 169 24.02 -5.97 -5.15
CA VAL A 169 25.48 -5.79 -5.25
C VAL A 169 26.09 -6.76 -6.26
N LEU A 170 25.40 -7.86 -6.54
CA LEU A 170 25.87 -8.91 -7.47
C LEU A 170 25.39 -8.70 -8.93
N LEU A 171 24.51 -7.71 -9.17
CA LEU A 171 24.05 -7.29 -10.50
C LEU A 171 24.93 -6.19 -11.08
#